data_0b9dd4694358837f09bd84d73301a8c8
#
_entry.id   0b9dd4694358837f09bd84d73301a8c8
#
_cell.length_a   1.000
_cell.length_b   1.000
_cell.length_c   1.000
_cell.angle_alpha   90.00
_cell.angle_beta   90.00
_cell.angle_gamma   90.00
#
_symmetry.space_group_name_H-M   'P 1'
#
loop_
_entity.id
_entity.type
_entity.pdbx_description
1 polymer ?
#
loop_
_entity_poly.entity_id
_entity_poly.type
_entity_poly.pdbx_seq_one_letter_code
_entity_poly.pdbx_strand_id
1 'polypeptide(L)'
;MVLCKPLTAPCATEIGVTERGDDILIVRKTDALWGLPKLMQETRVDKGDPADPVNFDLRRQQTATIMPIAVAFPVAIVLWFGTYYMLPPLAGMEDVVARLVFALKCSCVAILFCFVTGIEAVAHERLRSPAIDPLSGYDTPRMRVNLRYLQNTLEQLAPFVAGVFGLAVYCSDGRSIRAVPATTVVWIAARIAFWIGYHRSSAQRGIGAPGMVVSILVLLYVCTRFGFEIAGTVGAIVPLVLFVGAEGLLFWATKPLHHR
;
A
#
# COMPACT_ATOMS: atom_id res chain seq x y z
N MET A 1 -8.45 12.99 -52.08
CA MET A 1 -8.92 11.59 -52.01
C MET A 1 -7.69 10.71 -51.86
N VAL A 2 -7.24 10.50 -50.61
CA VAL A 2 -6.06 9.69 -50.30
C VAL A 2 -6.56 8.45 -49.58
N LEU A 3 -6.40 7.30 -50.22
CA LEU A 3 -6.78 5.98 -49.73
C LEU A 3 -5.81 5.55 -48.63
N CYS A 4 -6.28 5.43 -47.41
CA CYS A 4 -5.61 4.69 -46.35
C CYS A 4 -5.73 3.19 -46.59
N LYS A 5 -4.62 2.50 -46.81
CA LYS A 5 -4.52 1.05 -46.74
C LYS A 5 -4.53 0.59 -45.26
N PRO A 6 -5.27 -0.47 -44.92
CA PRO A 6 -5.21 -1.04 -43.57
C PRO A 6 -3.92 -1.85 -43.41
N LEU A 7 -3.17 -1.55 -42.35
CA LEU A 7 -2.10 -2.40 -41.83
C LEU A 7 -2.72 -3.57 -41.05
N THR A 8 -2.84 -4.69 -41.71
CA THR A 8 -3.07 -5.98 -41.06
C THR A 8 -1.82 -6.84 -41.22
N ALA A 9 -1.09 -7.02 -40.15
CA ALA A 9 -0.19 -8.16 -40.01
C ALA A 9 -0.23 -8.62 -38.54
N PRO A 10 -0.72 -9.85 -38.25
CA PRO A 10 -0.58 -10.45 -36.94
C PRO A 10 0.88 -10.86 -36.75
N CYS A 11 1.49 -10.41 -35.69
CA CYS A 11 2.81 -10.88 -35.25
C CYS A 11 2.65 -12.33 -34.77
N ALA A 12 2.96 -13.29 -35.64
CA ALA A 12 2.96 -14.70 -35.30
C ALA A 12 4.23 -14.99 -34.48
N THR A 13 4.07 -15.13 -33.17
CA THR A 13 5.10 -15.63 -32.28
C THR A 13 5.05 -17.15 -32.32
N GLU A 14 5.92 -17.81 -33.08
CA GLU A 14 6.10 -19.25 -32.99
C GLU A 14 6.87 -19.61 -31.71
N ILE A 15 6.19 -20.33 -30.82
CA ILE A 15 6.80 -20.92 -29.62
C ILE A 15 7.11 -22.38 -29.95
N GLY A 16 8.38 -22.69 -30.16
CA GLY A 16 8.83 -24.08 -30.30
C GLY A 16 9.21 -24.66 -28.95
N VAL A 17 8.63 -25.79 -28.60
CA VAL A 17 9.04 -26.59 -27.42
C VAL A 17 9.85 -27.76 -27.93
N THR A 18 11.12 -27.86 -27.54
CA THR A 18 11.94 -29.03 -27.82
C THR A 18 12.28 -29.72 -26.51
N GLU A 19 11.95 -31.02 -26.41
CA GLU A 19 12.40 -31.87 -25.32
C GLU A 19 13.74 -32.50 -25.68
N ARG A 20 14.73 -32.34 -24.82
CA ARG A 20 16.03 -33.01 -24.93
C ARG A 20 16.40 -33.58 -23.55
N GLY A 21 16.07 -34.85 -23.33
CA GLY A 21 16.23 -35.47 -22.03
C GLY A 21 15.24 -34.96 -21.02
N ASP A 22 15.66 -34.72 -19.79
CA ASP A 22 14.80 -34.22 -18.70
C ASP A 22 14.61 -32.69 -18.68
N ASP A 23 15.16 -31.96 -19.65
CA ASP A 23 15.06 -30.49 -19.75
C ASP A 23 14.03 -30.05 -20.80
N ILE A 24 13.10 -29.17 -20.45
CA ILE A 24 12.19 -28.49 -21.39
C ILE A 24 12.85 -27.18 -21.79
N LEU A 25 13.23 -27.08 -23.06
CA LEU A 25 13.74 -25.85 -23.68
C LEU A 25 12.60 -25.13 -24.39
N ILE A 26 12.25 -23.94 -23.90
CA ILE A 26 11.31 -23.04 -24.57
C ILE A 26 12.12 -22.10 -25.47
N VAL A 27 12.06 -22.33 -26.78
CA VAL A 27 12.69 -21.47 -27.77
C VAL A 27 11.65 -20.46 -28.26
N ARG A 28 11.83 -19.20 -27.95
CA ARG A 28 11.01 -18.11 -28.46
C ARG A 28 11.68 -17.54 -29.71
N LYS A 29 11.09 -17.79 -30.88
CA LYS A 29 11.53 -17.19 -32.14
C LYS A 29 10.88 -15.81 -32.25
N THR A 30 11.63 -14.76 -32.05
CA THR A 30 11.22 -13.41 -32.42
C THR A 30 11.82 -13.06 -33.79
N ASP A 31 10.96 -12.84 -34.77
CA ASP A 31 11.40 -12.36 -36.08
C ASP A 31 11.94 -10.93 -35.95
N ALA A 32 13.20 -10.76 -36.26
CA ALA A 32 13.90 -9.48 -36.17
C ALA A 32 13.43 -8.55 -37.31
N LEU A 33 12.66 -7.53 -36.96
CA LEU A 33 12.18 -6.50 -37.90
C LEU A 33 13.21 -5.42 -38.24
N TRP A 34 14.42 -5.46 -37.72
CA TRP A 34 15.48 -4.41 -37.96
C TRP A 34 16.89 -4.96 -37.95
N GLY A 35 17.24 -5.96 -38.76
CA GLY A 35 18.64 -6.31 -39.11
C GLY A 35 19.61 -6.57 -37.94
N LEU A 36 19.16 -6.75 -36.72
CA LEU A 36 19.99 -7.12 -35.56
C LEU A 36 20.19 -8.64 -35.51
N PRO A 37 21.39 -9.14 -35.09
CA PRO A 37 21.67 -10.56 -35.03
C PRO A 37 20.68 -11.24 -34.03
N LYS A 38 20.15 -12.40 -34.47
CA LYS A 38 19.24 -13.24 -33.66
C LYS A 38 19.91 -13.60 -32.35
N LEU A 39 19.51 -12.95 -31.26
CA LEU A 39 19.81 -13.41 -29.92
C LEU A 39 18.84 -14.55 -29.61
N MET A 40 19.27 -15.78 -29.74
CA MET A 40 18.60 -16.93 -29.13
C MET A 40 18.78 -16.83 -27.64
N GLN A 41 17.72 -16.41 -26.94
CA GLN A 41 17.70 -16.46 -25.50
C GLN A 41 17.19 -17.84 -25.11
N GLU A 42 18.11 -18.77 -24.91
CA GLU A 42 17.83 -20.06 -24.28
C GLU A 42 17.57 -19.81 -22.80
N THR A 43 16.31 -19.81 -22.40
CA THR A 43 15.94 -19.84 -20.98
C THR A 43 15.89 -21.33 -20.56
N ARG A 44 16.94 -21.80 -19.92
CA ARG A 44 16.94 -23.10 -19.26
C ARG A 44 15.92 -23.03 -18.12
N VAL A 45 14.81 -23.71 -18.28
CA VAL A 45 13.87 -23.95 -17.19
C VAL A 45 14.37 -25.22 -16.49
N ASP A 46 15.05 -25.02 -15.38
CA ASP A 46 15.41 -26.14 -14.50
C ASP A 46 14.10 -26.77 -14.04
N LYS A 47 13.85 -28.02 -14.45
CA LYS A 47 12.82 -28.87 -13.87
C LYS A 47 13.29 -29.22 -12.46
N GLY A 48 13.15 -28.29 -11.52
CA GLY A 48 13.15 -28.62 -10.11
C GLY A 48 12.13 -29.73 -9.89
N ASP A 49 12.52 -30.71 -9.10
CA ASP A 49 11.75 -31.88 -8.69
C ASP A 49 10.25 -31.52 -8.60
N PRO A 50 9.32 -32.18 -9.34
CA PRO A 50 7.89 -31.89 -9.29
C PRO A 50 7.27 -32.11 -7.90
N ALA A 51 8.04 -32.63 -6.94
CA ALA A 51 7.66 -32.75 -5.53
C ALA A 51 7.91 -31.45 -4.73
N ASP A 52 8.55 -30.41 -5.29
CA ASP A 52 8.83 -29.16 -4.57
C ASP A 52 8.24 -27.96 -5.32
N PRO A 53 6.90 -27.70 -5.21
CA PRO A 53 6.38 -26.40 -5.53
C PRO A 53 6.99 -25.46 -4.52
N VAL A 54 8.10 -24.80 -4.87
CA VAL A 54 8.80 -23.78 -4.09
C VAL A 54 8.46 -23.95 -2.62
N ASN A 55 9.30 -24.61 -1.85
CA ASN A 55 9.08 -24.79 -0.40
C ASN A 55 9.14 -23.38 0.18
N PHE A 56 8.04 -22.66 -0.07
CA PHE A 56 7.80 -21.30 0.32
C PHE A 56 7.63 -21.38 1.82
N ASP A 57 8.72 -21.22 2.55
CA ASP A 57 8.72 -21.27 4.00
C ASP A 57 7.86 -20.11 4.51
N LEU A 58 6.54 -20.30 4.39
CA LEU A 58 5.50 -19.34 4.75
C LEU A 58 5.70 -18.90 6.21
N ARG A 59 6.09 -19.82 7.09
CA ARG A 59 6.34 -19.50 8.50
C ARG A 59 7.52 -18.55 8.65
N ARG A 60 8.61 -18.79 7.94
CA ARG A 60 9.78 -17.89 7.96
C ARG A 60 9.44 -16.51 7.44
N GLN A 61 8.67 -16.42 6.36
CA GLN A 61 8.23 -15.13 5.82
C GLN A 61 7.23 -14.43 6.74
N GLN A 62 6.31 -15.15 7.36
CA GLN A 62 5.40 -14.59 8.36
C GLN A 62 6.18 -14.05 9.55
N THR A 63 7.11 -14.80 10.11
CA THR A 63 7.95 -14.36 11.24
C THR A 63 8.79 -13.13 10.87
N ALA A 64 9.40 -13.14 9.67
CA ALA A 64 10.18 -12.00 9.18
C ALA A 64 9.33 -10.73 9.01
N THR A 65 8.03 -10.86 8.73
CA THR A 65 7.11 -9.73 8.62
C THR A 65 6.57 -9.28 9.98
N ILE A 66 6.31 -10.20 10.90
CA ILE A 66 5.74 -9.89 12.24
C ILE A 66 6.73 -9.10 13.10
N MET A 67 8.03 -9.43 13.06
CA MET A 67 9.04 -8.74 13.87
C MET A 67 9.09 -7.21 13.65
N PRO A 68 9.20 -6.71 12.39
CA PRO A 68 9.14 -5.28 12.12
C PRO A 68 7.83 -4.63 12.62
N ILE A 69 6.70 -5.34 12.49
CA ILE A 69 5.40 -4.88 12.98
C ILE A 69 5.44 -4.72 14.50
N ALA A 70 5.91 -5.73 15.23
CA ALA A 70 5.97 -5.74 16.68
C ALA A 70 6.82 -4.58 17.25
N VAL A 71 7.87 -4.16 16.54
CA VAL A 71 8.68 -3.00 16.91
C VAL A 71 8.01 -1.68 16.54
N ALA A 72 7.35 -1.63 15.38
CA ALA A 72 6.75 -0.40 14.86
C ALA A 72 5.55 0.10 15.71
N PHE A 73 4.76 -0.81 16.29
CA PHE A 73 3.61 -0.42 17.10
C PHE A 73 3.97 0.36 18.38
N PRO A 74 4.88 -0.11 19.25
CA PRO A 74 5.31 0.67 20.42
C PRO A 74 5.87 2.04 20.02
N VAL A 75 6.67 2.11 18.95
CA VAL A 75 7.22 3.38 18.46
C VAL A 75 6.09 4.32 18.01
N ALA A 76 5.10 3.81 17.28
CA ALA A 76 3.96 4.61 16.87
C ALA A 76 3.13 5.13 18.05
N ILE A 77 2.92 4.30 19.07
CA ILE A 77 2.24 4.68 20.31
C ILE A 77 2.99 5.81 21.01
N VAL A 78 4.31 5.64 21.21
CA VAL A 78 5.15 6.67 21.83
C VAL A 78 5.13 7.96 21.01
N LEU A 79 5.20 7.85 19.67
CA LEU A 79 5.17 9.01 18.78
C LEU A 79 3.82 9.73 18.86
N TRP A 80 2.72 8.99 18.91
CA TRP A 80 1.37 9.58 19.02
C TRP A 80 1.19 10.32 20.35
N PHE A 81 1.48 9.66 21.47
CA PHE A 81 1.36 10.27 22.78
C PHE A 81 2.38 11.40 22.98
N GLY A 82 3.61 11.22 22.51
CA GLY A 82 4.64 12.27 22.53
C GLY A 82 4.15 13.51 21.80
N THR A 83 3.67 13.38 20.56
CA THR A 83 3.13 14.51 19.79
C THR A 83 1.92 15.13 20.48
N TYR A 84 1.00 14.31 20.99
CA TYR A 84 -0.22 14.77 21.65
C TYR A 84 0.07 15.60 22.92
N TYR A 85 1.01 15.16 23.76
CA TYR A 85 1.32 15.83 25.03
C TYR A 85 2.37 16.95 24.89
N MET A 86 3.27 16.88 23.93
CA MET A 86 4.29 17.92 23.72
C MET A 86 3.72 19.15 23.02
N LEU A 87 2.66 19.03 22.22
CA LEU A 87 2.01 20.17 21.60
C LEU A 87 1.24 20.99 22.66
N PRO A 88 1.41 22.32 22.69
CA PRO A 88 0.56 23.17 23.52
C PRO A 88 -0.88 23.12 23.01
N PRO A 89 -1.88 23.47 23.87
CA PRO A 89 -3.25 23.66 23.43
C PRO A 89 -3.33 24.71 22.30
N LEU A 90 -4.04 24.37 21.23
CA LEU A 90 -4.15 25.22 20.05
C LEU A 90 -5.25 26.28 20.29
N ALA A 91 -4.89 27.55 20.19
CA ALA A 91 -5.86 28.65 20.35
C ALA A 91 -6.81 28.74 19.15
N GLY A 92 -8.04 29.21 19.37
CA GLY A 92 -9.04 29.45 18.33
C GLY A 92 -9.67 28.17 17.77
N MET A 93 -9.66 27.08 18.51
CA MET A 93 -10.22 25.77 18.10
C MET A 93 -11.61 25.48 18.72
N GLU A 94 -12.27 26.49 19.24
CA GLU A 94 -13.64 26.41 19.78
C GLU A 94 -14.66 26.18 18.65
N ASP A 95 -14.41 26.85 17.49
CA ASP A 95 -15.27 26.72 16.31
C ASP A 95 -14.97 25.46 15.49
N VAL A 96 -16.04 24.76 15.05
CA VAL A 96 -15.92 23.55 14.22
C VAL A 96 -15.28 23.82 12.87
N VAL A 97 -15.54 24.99 12.26
CA VAL A 97 -14.95 25.35 10.98
C VAL A 97 -13.43 25.54 11.12
N ALA A 98 -12.97 26.18 12.19
CA ALA A 98 -11.55 26.34 12.47
C ALA A 98 -10.85 24.96 12.62
N ARG A 99 -11.48 24.01 13.32
CA ARG A 99 -10.97 22.64 13.46
C ARG A 99 -10.93 21.87 12.14
N LEU A 100 -11.97 22.02 11.30
CA LEU A 100 -11.99 21.40 9.97
C LEU A 100 -10.91 21.96 9.04
N VAL A 101 -10.72 23.30 9.06
CA VAL A 101 -9.63 23.95 8.31
C VAL A 101 -8.27 23.46 8.81
N PHE A 102 -8.10 23.27 10.11
CA PHE A 102 -6.88 22.71 10.68
C PHE A 102 -6.64 21.26 10.24
N ALA A 103 -7.68 20.41 10.25
CA ALA A 103 -7.63 19.05 9.75
C ALA A 103 -7.26 19.00 8.25
N LEU A 104 -7.82 19.91 7.44
CA LEU A 104 -7.46 20.06 6.03
C LEU A 104 -5.97 20.38 5.86
N LYS A 105 -5.42 21.31 6.64
CA LYS A 105 -3.99 21.64 6.61
C LYS A 105 -3.12 20.43 6.95
N CYS A 106 -3.48 19.68 7.99
CA CYS A 106 -2.79 18.43 8.35
C CYS A 106 -2.86 17.38 7.22
N SER A 107 -4.02 17.23 6.59
CA SER A 107 -4.21 16.34 5.45
C SER A 107 -3.36 16.75 4.24
N CYS A 108 -3.28 18.05 3.94
CA CYS A 108 -2.41 18.57 2.87
C CYS A 108 -0.93 18.24 3.12
N VAL A 109 -0.47 18.38 4.36
CA VAL A 109 0.90 17.98 4.74
C VAL A 109 1.12 16.50 4.51
N ALA A 110 0.19 15.65 4.93
CA ALA A 110 0.28 14.20 4.72
C ALA A 110 0.28 13.83 3.23
N ILE A 111 -0.58 14.44 2.42
CA ILE A 111 -0.64 14.24 0.97
C ILE A 111 0.69 14.64 0.33
N LEU A 112 1.23 15.81 0.67
CA LEU A 112 2.48 16.31 0.11
C LEU A 112 3.64 15.35 0.39
N PHE A 113 3.83 14.97 1.66
CA PHE A 113 5.00 14.18 2.06
C PHE A 113 4.89 12.68 1.78
N CYS A 114 3.70 12.15 1.54
CA CYS A 114 3.53 10.73 1.29
C CYS A 114 3.06 10.42 -0.13
N PHE A 115 2.00 11.07 -0.58
CA PHE A 115 1.40 10.74 -1.87
C PHE A 115 2.13 11.43 -3.03
N VAL A 116 2.35 12.75 -2.94
CA VAL A 116 3.04 13.52 -3.99
C VAL A 116 4.48 13.04 -4.13
N THR A 117 5.21 12.82 -3.03
CA THR A 117 6.57 12.26 -3.09
C THR A 117 6.61 10.86 -3.72
N GLY A 118 5.56 10.07 -3.54
CA GLY A 118 5.41 8.78 -4.23
C GLY A 118 5.22 8.92 -5.74
N ILE A 119 4.42 9.91 -6.18
CA ILE A 119 4.25 10.26 -7.60
C ILE A 119 5.60 10.69 -8.20
N GLU A 120 6.31 11.59 -7.52
CA GLU A 120 7.62 12.07 -7.95
C GLU A 120 8.65 10.94 -8.07
N ALA A 121 8.64 10.00 -7.10
CA ALA A 121 9.55 8.85 -7.16
C ALA A 121 9.29 7.96 -8.39
N VAL A 122 8.03 7.76 -8.79
CA VAL A 122 7.67 7.05 -10.02
C VAL A 122 8.09 7.85 -11.25
N ALA A 123 7.83 9.18 -11.27
CA ALA A 123 8.19 10.05 -12.39
C ALA A 123 9.72 10.08 -12.61
N HIS A 124 10.49 10.25 -11.54
CA HIS A 124 11.95 10.26 -11.63
C HIS A 124 12.54 8.91 -12.09
N GLU A 125 11.97 7.79 -11.66
CA GLU A 125 12.42 6.47 -12.12
C GLU A 125 12.12 6.27 -13.60
N ARG A 126 10.95 6.71 -14.09
CA ARG A 126 10.61 6.66 -15.52
C ARG A 126 11.57 7.47 -16.36
N LEU A 127 11.87 8.70 -15.97
CA LEU A 127 12.78 9.57 -16.72
C LEU A 127 14.21 9.04 -16.81
N ARG A 128 14.63 8.12 -15.93
CA ARG A 128 16.00 7.61 -15.84
C ARG A 128 16.14 6.14 -16.23
N SER A 129 15.10 5.53 -16.78
CA SER A 129 15.09 4.11 -17.12
C SER A 129 14.37 3.85 -18.44
N PRO A 130 14.52 2.66 -19.05
CA PRO A 130 13.75 2.25 -20.22
C PRO A 130 12.22 2.22 -19.98
N ALA A 131 11.77 2.37 -18.74
CA ALA A 131 10.35 2.51 -18.39
C ALA A 131 9.77 3.91 -18.70
N ILE A 132 10.50 4.74 -19.47
CA ILE A 132 10.01 6.06 -19.93
C ILE A 132 8.74 5.92 -20.77
N ASP A 133 8.63 4.85 -21.56
CA ASP A 133 7.39 4.46 -22.23
C ASP A 133 6.59 3.51 -21.34
N PRO A 134 5.44 3.97 -20.78
CA PRO A 134 4.59 3.12 -19.94
C PRO A 134 4.01 1.90 -20.66
N LEU A 135 3.92 1.95 -21.99
CA LEU A 135 3.36 0.88 -22.82
C LEU A 135 4.39 -0.19 -23.18
N SER A 136 5.67 0.07 -22.94
CA SER A 136 6.75 -0.90 -23.21
C SER A 136 6.68 -2.16 -22.32
N GLY A 137 5.92 -2.12 -21.22
CA GLY A 137 5.82 -3.20 -20.24
C GLY A 137 7.12 -3.42 -19.44
N TYR A 138 8.08 -2.50 -19.53
CA TYR A 138 9.35 -2.59 -18.82
C TYR A 138 9.26 -1.87 -17.46
N ASP A 139 9.31 -2.65 -16.37
CA ASP A 139 9.36 -2.12 -15.03
C ASP A 139 10.64 -2.54 -14.30
N THR A 140 11.42 -1.55 -13.85
CA THR A 140 12.56 -1.84 -12.96
C THR A 140 12.06 -2.40 -11.61
N PRO A 141 12.89 -3.15 -10.86
CA PRO A 141 12.54 -3.56 -9.51
C PRO A 141 12.18 -2.37 -8.61
N ARG A 142 12.89 -1.24 -8.75
CA ARG A 142 12.62 0.01 -8.00
C ARG A 142 11.29 0.62 -8.40
N MET A 143 10.99 0.67 -9.70
CA MET A 143 9.70 1.13 -10.23
C MET A 143 8.55 0.35 -9.61
N ARG A 144 8.63 -0.99 -9.60
CA ARG A 144 7.60 -1.85 -9.00
C ARG A 144 7.37 -1.55 -7.51
N VAL A 145 8.44 -1.30 -6.75
CA VAL A 145 8.33 -0.90 -5.34
C VAL A 145 7.62 0.45 -5.22
N ASN A 146 8.01 1.45 -6.02
CA ASN A 146 7.40 2.78 -5.99
C ASN A 146 5.91 2.76 -6.39
N LEU A 147 5.56 1.99 -7.42
CA LEU A 147 4.15 1.82 -7.83
C LEU A 147 3.31 1.14 -6.73
N ARG A 148 3.85 0.11 -6.08
CA ARG A 148 3.17 -0.56 -4.95
C ARG A 148 3.05 0.36 -3.72
N TYR A 149 4.08 1.17 -3.45
CA TYR A 149 4.01 2.19 -2.41
C TYR A 149 2.91 3.21 -2.70
N LEU A 150 2.88 3.75 -3.93
CA LEU A 150 1.89 4.74 -4.36
C LEU A 150 0.46 4.20 -4.27
N GLN A 151 0.22 2.99 -4.80
CA GLN A 151 -1.07 2.31 -4.73
C GLN A 151 -1.51 2.12 -3.27
N ASN A 152 -0.66 1.54 -2.43
CA ASN A 152 -0.98 1.30 -1.02
C ASN A 152 -1.19 2.59 -0.23
N THR A 153 -0.45 3.66 -0.57
CA THR A 153 -0.64 4.97 0.05
C THR A 153 -1.99 5.58 -0.34
N LEU A 154 -2.39 5.48 -1.62
CA LEU A 154 -3.68 5.95 -2.10
C LEU A 154 -4.85 5.22 -1.41
N GLU A 155 -4.77 3.89 -1.29
CA GLU A 155 -5.78 3.07 -0.61
C GLU A 155 -5.97 3.47 0.86
N GLN A 156 -4.89 3.88 1.54
CA GLN A 156 -4.94 4.29 2.94
C GLN A 156 -5.23 5.78 3.14
N LEU A 157 -5.08 6.60 2.09
CA LEU A 157 -5.30 8.03 2.17
C LEU A 157 -6.76 8.39 2.44
N ALA A 158 -7.69 7.70 1.80
CA ALA A 158 -9.13 7.94 1.97
C ALA A 158 -9.59 7.70 3.42
N PRO A 159 -9.31 6.53 4.05
CA PRO A 159 -9.66 6.31 5.46
C PRO A 159 -8.92 7.27 6.41
N PHE A 160 -7.67 7.63 6.12
CA PHE A 160 -6.92 8.59 6.93
C PHE A 160 -7.57 9.98 6.88
N VAL A 161 -7.84 10.52 5.70
CA VAL A 161 -8.43 11.86 5.54
C VAL A 161 -9.82 11.92 6.17
N ALA A 162 -10.69 10.94 5.87
CA ALA A 162 -12.02 10.86 6.47
C ALA A 162 -11.95 10.76 8.00
N GLY A 163 -11.03 9.96 8.53
CA GLY A 163 -10.80 9.82 9.98
C GLY A 163 -10.36 11.14 10.63
N VAL A 164 -9.39 11.84 10.03
CA VAL A 164 -8.85 13.11 10.56
C VAL A 164 -9.92 14.21 10.56
N PHE A 165 -10.72 14.31 9.49
CA PHE A 165 -11.85 15.25 9.44
C PHE A 165 -12.92 14.90 10.47
N GLY A 166 -13.32 13.62 10.57
CA GLY A 166 -14.28 13.16 11.57
C GLY A 166 -13.77 13.40 12.99
N LEU A 167 -12.48 13.14 13.25
CA LEU A 167 -11.87 13.43 14.55
C LEU A 167 -11.96 14.93 14.90
N ALA A 168 -11.71 15.81 13.92
CA ALA A 168 -11.80 17.26 14.10
C ALA A 168 -13.23 17.73 14.43
N VAL A 169 -14.26 17.07 13.89
CA VAL A 169 -15.67 17.34 14.24
C VAL A 169 -15.93 17.02 15.71
N TYR A 170 -15.40 15.89 16.20
CA TYR A 170 -15.64 15.42 17.58
C TYR A 170 -14.70 16.00 18.63
N CYS A 171 -13.64 16.69 18.25
CA CYS A 171 -12.85 17.48 19.17
C CYS A 171 -13.62 18.73 19.61
N SER A 172 -13.61 19.05 20.90
CA SER A 172 -14.38 20.17 21.46
C SER A 172 -13.55 21.45 21.68
N ASP A 173 -12.25 21.31 21.80
CA ASP A 173 -11.34 22.39 22.25
C ASP A 173 -9.92 22.25 21.71
N GLY A 174 -9.08 23.25 22.03
CA GLY A 174 -7.68 23.28 21.63
C GLY A 174 -6.80 22.19 22.28
N ARG A 175 -7.29 21.48 23.28
CA ARG A 175 -6.56 20.33 23.87
C ARG A 175 -6.86 19.05 23.10
N SER A 176 -8.12 18.77 22.84
CA SER A 176 -8.56 17.55 22.14
C SER A 176 -8.10 17.52 20.68
N ILE A 177 -8.10 18.69 20.01
CA ILE A 177 -7.69 18.79 18.59
C ILE A 177 -6.24 18.36 18.35
N ARG A 178 -5.38 18.30 19.36
CA ARG A 178 -4.02 17.79 19.26
C ARG A 178 -3.94 16.33 18.78
N ALA A 179 -5.03 15.59 18.91
CA ALA A 179 -5.14 14.24 18.36
C ALA A 179 -5.02 14.23 16.80
N VAL A 180 -5.45 15.30 16.14
CA VAL A 180 -5.35 15.45 14.67
C VAL A 180 -3.89 15.47 14.21
N PRO A 181 -3.02 16.38 14.65
CA PRO A 181 -1.61 16.36 14.24
C PRO A 181 -0.86 15.12 14.78
N ALA A 182 -1.21 14.59 15.96
CA ALA A 182 -0.60 13.36 16.46
C ALA A 182 -0.86 12.16 15.53
N THR A 183 -2.11 12.01 15.08
CA THR A 183 -2.49 11.01 14.10
C THR A 183 -1.79 11.23 12.76
N THR A 184 -1.71 12.47 12.31
CA THR A 184 -1.05 12.84 11.04
C THR A 184 0.45 12.51 11.07
N VAL A 185 1.14 12.83 12.14
CA VAL A 185 2.59 12.55 12.30
C VAL A 185 2.85 11.05 12.29
N VAL A 186 2.05 10.26 13.02
CA VAL A 186 2.18 8.80 13.02
C VAL A 186 1.93 8.23 11.63
N TRP A 187 0.89 8.71 10.94
CA TRP A 187 0.56 8.23 9.61
C TRP A 187 1.69 8.54 8.61
N ILE A 188 2.21 9.78 8.59
CA ILE A 188 3.35 10.15 7.73
C ILE A 188 4.59 9.29 8.03
N ALA A 189 4.96 9.18 9.32
CA ALA A 189 6.11 8.38 9.72
C ALA A 189 5.96 6.92 9.29
N ALA A 190 4.78 6.33 9.46
CA ALA A 190 4.50 4.96 9.05
C ALA A 190 4.57 4.79 7.51
N ARG A 191 4.09 5.77 6.72
CA ARG A 191 4.18 5.72 5.25
C ARG A 191 5.61 5.79 4.76
N ILE A 192 6.42 6.70 5.33
CA ILE A 192 7.84 6.81 4.98
C ILE A 192 8.59 5.52 5.40
N ALA A 193 8.32 5.00 6.59
CA ALA A 193 8.91 3.76 7.08
C ALA A 193 8.53 2.54 6.20
N PHE A 194 7.26 2.45 5.77
CA PHE A 194 6.81 1.47 4.78
C PHE A 194 7.63 1.54 3.49
N TRP A 195 7.78 2.74 2.94
CA TRP A 195 8.50 2.95 1.68
C TRP A 195 9.96 2.53 1.79
N ILE A 196 10.67 3.02 2.82
CA ILE A 196 12.06 2.66 3.08
C ILE A 196 12.21 1.15 3.33
N GLY A 197 11.34 0.57 4.14
CA GLY A 197 11.33 -0.85 4.45
C GLY A 197 11.11 -1.70 3.20
N TYR A 198 10.17 -1.31 2.34
CA TYR A 198 9.85 -2.05 1.12
C TYR A 198 11.00 -2.03 0.09
N HIS A 199 11.77 -0.94 0.02
CA HIS A 199 12.99 -0.89 -0.79
C HIS A 199 14.10 -1.82 -0.27
N ARG A 200 14.11 -2.14 1.03
CA ARG A 200 15.09 -3.05 1.63
C ARG A 200 14.68 -4.52 1.46
N SER A 201 13.44 -4.83 1.78
CA SER A 201 12.88 -6.17 1.58
C SER A 201 11.35 -6.18 1.68
N SER A 202 10.71 -7.16 1.03
CA SER A 202 9.25 -7.32 1.11
C SER A 202 8.74 -7.58 2.54
N ALA A 203 9.54 -8.19 3.41
CA ALA A 203 9.20 -8.44 4.80
C ALA A 203 9.21 -7.13 5.64
N GLN A 204 10.15 -6.22 5.38
CA GLN A 204 10.27 -4.97 6.15
C GLN A 204 9.17 -3.94 5.85
N ARG A 205 8.36 -4.15 4.81
CA ARG A 205 7.17 -3.31 4.57
C ARG A 205 6.22 -3.27 5.77
N GLY A 206 6.22 -4.30 6.62
CA GLY A 206 5.39 -4.38 7.82
C GLY A 206 5.61 -3.23 8.81
N ILE A 207 6.75 -2.54 8.78
CA ILE A 207 7.02 -1.36 9.62
C ILE A 207 5.95 -0.26 9.41
N GLY A 208 5.32 -0.20 8.23
CA GLY A 208 4.25 0.75 7.92
C GLY A 208 2.86 0.39 8.43
N ALA A 209 2.66 -0.78 9.02
CA ALA A 209 1.35 -1.25 9.51
C ALA A 209 0.68 -0.28 10.50
N PRO A 210 1.39 0.39 11.44
CA PRO A 210 0.76 1.33 12.35
C PRO A 210 -0.02 2.47 11.67
N GLY A 211 0.38 2.90 10.45
CA GLY A 211 -0.31 3.94 9.71
C GLY A 211 -1.74 3.54 9.32
N MET A 212 -1.93 2.29 8.88
CA MET A 212 -3.26 1.77 8.59
C MET A 212 -4.08 1.60 9.87
N VAL A 213 -3.47 1.04 10.90
CA VAL A 213 -4.18 0.77 12.17
C VAL A 213 -4.63 2.07 12.83
N VAL A 214 -3.81 3.12 12.87
CA VAL A 214 -4.24 4.41 13.44
C VAL A 214 -5.40 5.01 12.65
N SER A 215 -5.42 4.89 11.32
CA SER A 215 -6.55 5.35 10.50
C SER A 215 -7.83 4.58 10.79
N ILE A 216 -7.75 3.25 10.91
CA ILE A 216 -8.90 2.41 11.28
C ILE A 216 -9.42 2.75 12.67
N LEU A 217 -8.52 2.90 13.66
CA LEU A 217 -8.92 3.24 15.03
C LEU A 217 -9.61 4.61 15.10
N VAL A 218 -9.11 5.60 14.37
CA VAL A 218 -9.73 6.93 14.32
C VAL A 218 -11.08 6.87 13.62
N LEU A 219 -11.21 6.16 12.50
CA LEU A 219 -12.50 5.96 11.84
C LEU A 219 -13.49 5.22 12.74
N LEU A 220 -13.05 4.19 13.42
CA LEU A 220 -13.88 3.43 14.34
C LEU A 220 -14.37 4.31 15.50
N TYR A 221 -13.49 5.16 16.04
CA TYR A 221 -13.88 6.16 17.03
C TYR A 221 -14.95 7.11 16.48
N VAL A 222 -14.76 7.65 15.27
CA VAL A 222 -15.72 8.55 14.61
C VAL A 222 -17.08 7.86 14.40
N CYS A 223 -17.07 6.64 13.89
CA CYS A 223 -18.29 5.86 13.67
C CYS A 223 -19.01 5.53 15.01
N THR A 224 -18.25 5.24 16.05
CA THR A 224 -18.79 4.98 17.41
C THR A 224 -19.43 6.24 17.98
N ARG A 225 -18.79 7.41 17.83
CA ARG A 225 -19.33 8.70 18.27
C ARG A 225 -20.60 9.05 17.49
N PHE A 226 -20.59 8.88 16.19
CA PHE A 226 -21.76 9.10 15.34
C PHE A 226 -22.92 8.16 15.70
N GLY A 227 -22.63 6.88 15.91
CA GLY A 227 -23.64 5.91 16.35
C GLY A 227 -24.23 6.29 17.71
N PHE A 228 -23.42 6.80 18.64
CA PHE A 228 -23.90 7.29 19.94
C PHE A 228 -24.88 8.46 19.80
N GLU A 229 -24.66 9.38 18.88
CA GLU A 229 -25.56 10.51 18.61
C GLU A 229 -26.94 10.04 18.09
N ILE A 230 -26.96 8.93 17.30
CA ILE A 230 -28.20 8.42 16.72
C ILE A 230 -29.01 7.60 17.73
N ALA A 231 -28.37 6.68 18.46
CA ALA A 231 -29.08 5.68 19.29
C ALA A 231 -28.39 5.42 20.64
N GLY A 232 -27.67 6.41 21.16
CA GLY A 232 -27.01 6.31 22.47
C GLY A 232 -26.00 5.15 22.53
N THR A 233 -25.94 4.49 23.68
CA THR A 233 -24.96 3.41 23.91
C THR A 233 -25.08 2.25 22.89
N VAL A 234 -26.30 1.89 22.51
CA VAL A 234 -26.54 0.83 21.53
C VAL A 234 -25.94 1.22 20.17
N GLY A 235 -26.20 2.46 19.72
CA GLY A 235 -25.64 2.97 18.47
C GLY A 235 -24.11 3.05 18.49
N ALA A 236 -23.50 3.29 19.65
CA ALA A 236 -22.04 3.28 19.78
C ALA A 236 -21.44 1.87 19.64
N ILE A 237 -22.12 0.85 20.16
CA ILE A 237 -21.62 -0.54 20.15
C ILE A 237 -21.74 -1.17 18.76
N VAL A 238 -22.78 -0.83 17.99
CA VAL A 238 -23.07 -1.46 16.69
C VAL A 238 -21.90 -1.39 15.71
N PRO A 239 -21.30 -0.22 15.41
CA PRO A 239 -20.16 -0.16 14.47
C PRO A 239 -18.97 -1.01 14.92
N LEU A 240 -18.70 -1.05 16.23
CA LEU A 240 -17.61 -1.84 16.80
C LEU A 240 -17.84 -3.34 16.60
N VAL A 241 -19.05 -3.83 16.94
CA VAL A 241 -19.41 -5.26 16.81
C VAL A 241 -19.40 -5.69 15.34
N LEU A 242 -19.97 -4.86 14.45
CA LEU A 242 -20.01 -5.17 13.02
C LEU A 242 -18.60 -5.19 12.42
N PHE A 243 -17.74 -4.25 12.78
CA PHE A 243 -16.36 -4.22 12.28
C PHE A 243 -15.56 -5.42 12.76
N VAL A 244 -15.58 -5.71 14.07
CA VAL A 244 -14.86 -6.87 14.64
C VAL A 244 -15.42 -8.19 14.09
N GLY A 245 -16.75 -8.26 13.91
CA GLY A 245 -17.40 -9.42 13.31
C GLY A 245 -16.99 -9.64 11.85
N ALA A 246 -16.91 -8.56 11.05
CA ALA A 246 -16.43 -8.61 9.67
C ALA A 246 -14.97 -9.06 9.59
N GLU A 247 -14.09 -8.51 10.43
CA GLU A 247 -12.67 -8.93 10.51
C GLU A 247 -12.56 -10.42 10.89
N GLY A 248 -13.33 -10.86 11.88
CA GLY A 248 -13.36 -12.28 12.28
C GLY A 248 -13.84 -13.21 11.13
N LEU A 249 -14.87 -12.78 10.38
CA LEU A 249 -15.38 -13.50 9.22
C LEU A 249 -14.33 -13.58 8.10
N LEU A 250 -13.68 -12.46 7.78
CA LEU A 250 -12.62 -12.41 6.78
C LEU A 250 -11.44 -13.30 7.18
N PHE A 251 -11.03 -13.24 8.44
CA PHE A 251 -9.96 -14.12 8.95
C PHE A 251 -10.33 -15.61 8.85
N TRP A 252 -11.59 -15.95 9.12
CA TRP A 252 -12.07 -17.32 9.00
C TRP A 252 -12.14 -17.78 7.54
N ALA A 253 -12.67 -16.94 6.65
CA ALA A 253 -12.84 -17.25 5.22
C ALA A 253 -11.50 -17.38 4.47
N THR A 254 -10.44 -16.71 4.94
CA THR A 254 -9.10 -16.76 4.32
C THR A 254 -8.21 -17.88 4.86
N LYS A 255 -8.72 -18.74 5.77
CA LYS A 255 -7.95 -19.90 6.22
C LYS A 255 -7.66 -20.81 5.03
N PRO A 256 -6.40 -21.28 4.85
CA PRO A 256 -6.06 -22.22 3.80
C PRO A 256 -6.92 -23.48 3.96
N LEU A 257 -7.58 -23.88 2.88
CA LEU A 257 -8.25 -25.15 2.79
C LEU A 257 -7.16 -26.21 2.90
N HIS A 258 -7.02 -26.84 4.05
CA HIS A 258 -6.25 -28.08 4.13
C HIS A 258 -6.93 -29.07 3.20
N HIS A 259 -6.26 -29.43 2.12
CA HIS A 259 -6.68 -30.56 1.31
C HIS A 259 -6.83 -31.76 2.25
N ARG A 260 -8.10 -32.17 2.43
CA ARG A 260 -8.44 -33.46 3.02
C ARG A 260 -8.20 -34.57 2.01
#